data_a6777f2e6d6fabab55b3a9695513bc1c
#
_entry.id   a6777f2e6d6fabab55b3a9695513bc1c
#
_cell.length_a   1.000
_cell.length_b   1.000
_cell.length_c   1.000
_cell.angle_alpha   90.00
_cell.angle_beta   90.00
_cell.angle_gamma   90.00
#
_symmetry.space_group_name_H-M   'P 1'
#
loop_
_entity.id
_entity.type
_entity.pdbx_description
1 polymer ?
#
loop_
_entity_poly.entity_id
_entity_poly.type
_entity_poly.pdbx_seq_one_letter_code
_entity_poly.pdbx_strand_id
1 'polypeptide(L)'
;AYLSHLMGGAQDIDPVVTWTQSGESELNALLDEADQQVSGTTTLATYAVEGEELVLTKGRTGVTVDREQTSGLVLQALADEAARAMSGSQVETETVELPTHETPPQDPDFDAMYSEIHTEAQDAQLNPDTLEVSEHVVGVDFDLEAAKTAYAQAGEGESVRVPLTITQPNETKQSLESKLFRDLLGEGTTTVSGSSNRKHNVKLSAQACNGVVLMPGEVFSYNNTTGSRTAAKGYLSAPVYSGSTSVDEVGGGICQTSSTIYYAVLHTTLEVVERAAHRFNTGYVDEGMDATVYYGQTDFRFKNNTNYPVKIVTQSYDQGGRRKLTVKIYGTNETGNYAVPKSTTYDVVPPTTVYKPDESIPQGTTKVDSKQNP
;
A
#
# COMPACT_ATOMS: atom_id res chain seq x y z
N ALA A 1 56.24 -72.24 -17.98
CA ALA A 1 56.20 -72.68 -16.55
C ALA A 1 56.69 -74.12 -16.39
N TYR A 2 56.10 -75.11 -17.02
CA TYR A 2 56.40 -76.55 -16.84
C TYR A 2 57.83 -76.93 -17.23
N LEU A 3 58.36 -76.38 -18.31
CA LEU A 3 59.73 -76.58 -18.77
C LEU A 3 60.81 -75.91 -17.90
N SER A 4 60.54 -74.81 -17.29
CA SER A 4 61.47 -74.14 -16.37
C SER A 4 61.54 -74.83 -15.02
N HIS A 5 60.44 -75.43 -14.59
CA HIS A 5 60.42 -76.23 -13.36
C HIS A 5 61.19 -77.59 -13.53
N LEU A 6 61.16 -78.16 -14.73
CA LEU A 6 61.97 -79.32 -15.08
C LEU A 6 63.47 -79.03 -15.18
N MET A 7 63.86 -77.76 -15.36
CA MET A 7 65.23 -77.29 -15.43
C MET A 7 65.77 -76.64 -14.13
N GLY A 8 64.97 -76.77 -13.03
CA GLY A 8 65.39 -76.31 -11.69
C GLY A 8 65.35 -74.82 -11.45
N GLY A 9 64.62 -74.06 -12.30
CA GLY A 9 64.32 -72.64 -12.06
C GLY A 9 63.01 -72.51 -11.31
N ALA A 10 63.02 -71.86 -10.13
CA ALA A 10 61.81 -71.42 -9.46
C ALA A 10 61.17 -70.34 -10.27
N GLN A 11 59.94 -70.47 -10.66
CA GLN A 11 59.11 -69.34 -11.17
C GLN A 11 58.13 -68.97 -10.11
N ASP A 12 58.25 -67.73 -9.70
CA ASP A 12 57.23 -67.09 -8.91
C ASP A 12 55.99 -66.90 -9.81
N ILE A 13 54.90 -67.50 -9.44
CA ILE A 13 53.60 -67.31 -10.11
C ILE A 13 52.75 -66.50 -9.16
N ASP A 14 52.63 -65.24 -9.52
CA ASP A 14 51.71 -64.34 -8.80
C ASP A 14 50.26 -64.67 -9.17
N PRO A 15 49.40 -64.98 -8.21
CA PRO A 15 48.00 -65.25 -8.50
C PRO A 15 47.31 -63.99 -8.97
N VAL A 16 46.62 -64.03 -10.10
CA VAL A 16 45.74 -62.96 -10.55
C VAL A 16 44.33 -63.26 -10.06
N VAL A 17 43.84 -62.41 -9.14
CA VAL A 17 42.47 -62.49 -8.62
C VAL A 17 41.61 -61.48 -9.33
N THR A 18 40.42 -61.88 -9.80
CA THR A 18 39.42 -61.03 -10.45
C THR A 18 38.07 -61.34 -9.90
N TRP A 19 37.18 -60.33 -9.90
CA TRP A 19 35.81 -60.52 -9.48
C TRP A 19 35.05 -61.47 -10.40
N THR A 20 34.29 -62.39 -9.82
CA THR A 20 33.19 -63.04 -10.51
C THR A 20 31.93 -62.17 -10.35
N GLN A 21 30.95 -62.31 -11.23
CA GLN A 21 29.70 -61.55 -11.14
C GLN A 21 29.00 -61.76 -9.78
N SER A 22 29.06 -62.97 -9.20
CA SER A 22 28.51 -63.25 -7.86
C SER A 22 29.32 -62.57 -6.76
N GLY A 23 30.66 -62.66 -6.80
CA GLY A 23 31.53 -62.03 -5.78
C GLY A 23 31.44 -60.49 -5.78
N GLU A 24 31.33 -59.88 -6.96
CA GLU A 24 31.11 -58.41 -7.07
C GLU A 24 29.73 -58.03 -6.51
N SER A 25 28.68 -58.83 -6.75
CA SER A 25 27.35 -58.60 -6.18
C SER A 25 27.35 -58.72 -4.66
N GLU A 26 28.05 -59.70 -4.11
CA GLU A 26 28.16 -59.88 -2.64
C GLU A 26 28.94 -58.77 -2.00
N LEU A 27 30.06 -58.34 -2.61
CA LEU A 27 30.80 -57.15 -2.11
C LEU A 27 29.91 -55.92 -2.13
N ASN A 28 29.22 -55.64 -3.23
CA ASN A 28 28.35 -54.50 -3.32
C ASN A 28 27.23 -54.50 -2.25
N ALA A 29 26.66 -55.69 -1.95
CA ALA A 29 25.66 -55.81 -0.88
C ALA A 29 26.25 -55.49 0.51
N LEU A 30 27.48 -55.92 0.79
CA LEU A 30 28.18 -55.60 2.03
C LEU A 30 28.55 -54.10 2.10
N LEU A 31 28.92 -53.48 0.98
CA LEU A 31 29.19 -52.03 0.93
C LEU A 31 27.92 -51.22 1.08
N ASP A 32 26.77 -51.70 0.59
CA ASP A 32 25.46 -51.07 0.83
C ASP A 32 25.09 -51.08 2.31
N GLU A 33 25.37 -52.20 3.02
CA GLU A 33 25.19 -52.29 4.45
C GLU A 33 26.15 -51.40 5.23
N ALA A 34 27.41 -51.33 4.80
CA ALA A 34 28.40 -50.45 5.39
C ALA A 34 28.04 -48.95 5.22
N ASP A 35 27.55 -48.54 4.04
CA ASP A 35 27.08 -47.19 3.79
C ASP A 35 25.92 -46.78 4.75
N GLN A 36 25.09 -47.76 5.17
CA GLN A 36 24.03 -47.48 6.15
C GLN A 36 24.55 -47.28 7.59
N GLN A 37 25.75 -47.80 7.90
CA GLN A 37 26.37 -47.68 9.22
C GLN A 37 27.23 -46.42 9.37
N VAL A 38 27.66 -45.80 8.27
CA VAL A 38 28.32 -44.51 8.27
C VAL A 38 27.27 -43.40 8.21
N SER A 39 27.64 -42.11 8.26
CA SER A 39 26.71 -41.01 8.37
C SER A 39 25.76 -40.76 7.18
N GLY A 40 25.91 -41.53 6.12
CA GLY A 40 25.02 -41.50 4.96
C GLY A 40 25.26 -40.29 4.05
N THR A 41 24.16 -39.79 3.41
CA THR A 41 24.22 -38.66 2.47
C THR A 41 24.34 -37.31 3.19
N THR A 42 25.01 -36.33 2.55
CA THR A 42 25.09 -34.97 3.01
C THR A 42 23.70 -34.35 3.24
N THR A 43 23.50 -33.72 4.38
CA THR A 43 22.31 -32.87 4.61
C THR A 43 22.67 -31.40 4.44
N LEU A 44 21.85 -30.67 3.68
CA LEU A 44 22.09 -29.26 3.42
C LEU A 44 21.78 -28.40 4.64
N ALA A 45 22.42 -27.23 4.72
CA ALA A 45 22.03 -26.20 5.64
C ALA A 45 20.64 -25.65 5.29
N THR A 46 19.87 -25.28 6.31
CA THR A 46 18.54 -24.67 6.16
C THR A 46 18.38 -23.46 7.04
N TYR A 47 17.47 -22.54 6.67
CA TYR A 47 17.07 -21.42 7.49
C TYR A 47 15.57 -21.22 7.43
N ALA A 48 15.01 -20.64 8.50
CA ALA A 48 13.60 -20.28 8.60
C ALA A 48 13.41 -19.15 9.60
N VAL A 49 12.40 -18.31 9.36
CA VAL A 49 11.94 -17.31 10.33
C VAL A 49 10.87 -17.98 11.21
N GLU A 50 11.12 -18.03 12.52
CA GLU A 50 10.22 -18.57 13.54
C GLU A 50 9.88 -17.48 14.58
N GLY A 51 8.72 -16.82 14.41
CA GLY A 51 8.34 -15.71 15.26
C GLY A 51 9.26 -14.50 15.05
N GLU A 52 9.98 -14.09 16.09
CA GLU A 52 10.94 -12.97 16.06
C GLU A 52 12.39 -13.47 16.04
N GLU A 53 12.63 -14.66 15.53
CA GLU A 53 13.96 -15.25 15.43
C GLU A 53 14.20 -15.85 14.05
N LEU A 54 15.43 -15.70 13.56
CA LEU A 54 15.97 -16.44 12.44
C LEU A 54 16.64 -17.70 12.98
N VAL A 55 16.14 -18.87 12.57
CA VAL A 55 16.70 -20.18 12.92
C VAL A 55 17.55 -20.67 11.77
N LEU A 56 18.84 -20.87 12.01
CA LEU A 56 19.81 -21.40 11.07
C LEU A 56 20.21 -22.80 11.50
N THR A 57 20.02 -23.81 10.67
CA THR A 57 20.45 -25.19 10.95
C THR A 57 21.63 -25.55 10.07
N LYS A 58 22.74 -25.91 10.68
CA LYS A 58 23.95 -26.31 9.98
C LYS A 58 23.77 -27.68 9.32
N GLY A 59 24.23 -27.80 8.10
CA GLY A 59 24.22 -29.09 7.39
C GLY A 59 25.14 -30.13 8.06
N ARG A 60 25.04 -31.37 7.61
CA ARG A 60 25.93 -32.44 8.06
C ARG A 60 26.72 -33.00 6.90
N THR A 61 28.00 -33.26 7.14
CA THR A 61 28.86 -33.96 6.21
C THR A 61 28.33 -35.37 5.93
N GLY A 62 28.14 -35.69 4.68
CA GLY A 62 27.86 -37.06 4.23
C GLY A 62 29.13 -37.84 4.21
N VAL A 63 29.07 -39.08 4.67
CA VAL A 63 30.19 -40.03 4.60
C VAL A 63 29.69 -41.29 3.87
N THR A 64 30.36 -41.63 2.80
CA THR A 64 30.07 -42.83 1.99
C THR A 64 31.32 -43.67 1.86
N VAL A 65 31.16 -44.98 1.68
CA VAL A 65 32.28 -45.89 1.43
C VAL A 65 32.85 -45.63 0.04
N ASP A 66 34.18 -45.50 -0.07
CA ASP A 66 34.87 -45.47 -1.36
C ASP A 66 34.90 -46.88 -1.95
N ARG A 67 33.89 -47.18 -2.77
CA ARG A 67 33.66 -48.53 -3.34
C ARG A 67 34.78 -48.97 -4.27
N GLU A 68 35.37 -48.02 -5.03
CA GLU A 68 36.43 -48.33 -5.97
C GLU A 68 37.71 -48.72 -5.21
N GLN A 69 38.12 -47.90 -4.25
CA GLN A 69 39.28 -48.16 -3.43
C GLN A 69 39.11 -49.39 -2.56
N THR A 70 37.93 -49.60 -1.98
CA THR A 70 37.61 -50.79 -1.16
C THR A 70 37.67 -52.08 -2.01
N SER A 71 37.09 -52.04 -3.22
CA SER A 71 37.13 -53.18 -4.13
C SER A 71 38.56 -53.57 -4.50
N GLY A 72 39.41 -52.55 -4.72
CA GLY A 72 40.85 -52.78 -4.98
C GLY A 72 41.58 -53.42 -3.79
N LEU A 73 41.33 -52.90 -2.59
CA LEU A 73 41.95 -53.44 -1.37
C LEU A 73 41.50 -54.91 -1.07
N VAL A 74 40.23 -55.21 -1.27
CA VAL A 74 39.71 -56.58 -1.07
C VAL A 74 40.31 -57.55 -2.10
N LEU A 75 40.43 -57.11 -3.38
CA LEU A 75 41.12 -57.94 -4.41
C LEU A 75 42.58 -58.20 -4.07
N GLN A 76 43.29 -57.17 -3.59
CA GLN A 76 44.68 -57.31 -3.18
C GLN A 76 44.80 -58.27 -1.99
N ALA A 77 43.98 -58.11 -0.95
CA ALA A 77 44.00 -59.04 0.19
C ALA A 77 43.69 -60.50 -0.21
N LEU A 78 42.74 -60.69 -1.12
CA LEU A 78 42.44 -62.03 -1.68
C LEU A 78 43.60 -62.59 -2.51
N ALA A 79 44.32 -61.76 -3.25
CA ALA A 79 45.50 -62.18 -4.01
C ALA A 79 46.67 -62.60 -3.08
N ASP A 80 46.88 -61.79 -2.04
CA ASP A 80 47.91 -62.06 -1.04
C ASP A 80 47.61 -63.35 -0.27
N GLU A 81 46.34 -63.58 0.06
CA GLU A 81 45.91 -64.81 0.73
C GLU A 81 46.02 -66.08 -0.20
N ALA A 82 45.66 -65.91 -1.47
CA ALA A 82 45.87 -66.93 -2.46
C ALA A 82 47.35 -67.33 -2.62
N ALA A 83 48.26 -66.31 -2.63
CA ALA A 83 49.70 -66.59 -2.68
C ALA A 83 50.20 -67.32 -1.43
N ARG A 84 49.72 -67.00 -0.24
CA ARG A 84 50.02 -67.67 1.03
C ARG A 84 49.53 -69.12 0.99
N ALA A 85 48.29 -69.38 0.57
CA ALA A 85 47.73 -70.69 0.42
C ALA A 85 48.56 -71.57 -0.56
N MET A 86 48.99 -71.02 -1.68
CA MET A 86 49.85 -71.71 -2.67
C MET A 86 51.25 -72.08 -2.13
N SER A 87 51.76 -71.23 -1.18
CA SER A 87 53.04 -71.54 -0.52
C SER A 87 52.93 -72.53 0.65
N GLY A 88 51.73 -73.07 0.96
CA GLY A 88 51.47 -74.00 2.07
C GLY A 88 51.40 -73.31 3.45
N SER A 89 51.27 -72.01 3.50
CA SER A 89 51.06 -71.24 4.75
C SER A 89 49.59 -71.35 5.19
N GLN A 90 49.36 -71.17 6.48
CA GLN A 90 47.97 -71.09 6.98
C GLN A 90 47.27 -69.78 6.50
N VAL A 91 45.97 -69.91 6.14
CA VAL A 91 45.10 -68.85 5.78
C VAL A 91 44.74 -68.10 7.09
N GLU A 92 45.01 -66.79 7.15
CA GLU A 92 44.69 -65.96 8.29
C GLU A 92 43.55 -64.97 7.91
N THR A 93 42.70 -64.59 8.88
CA THR A 93 41.70 -63.57 8.65
C THR A 93 42.39 -62.21 8.58
N GLU A 94 42.29 -61.56 7.43
CA GLU A 94 42.82 -60.23 7.21
C GLU A 94 41.72 -59.20 7.37
N THR A 95 42.02 -58.09 8.09
CA THR A 95 41.09 -57.00 8.28
C THR A 95 41.46 -55.89 7.30
N VAL A 96 40.54 -55.49 6.44
CA VAL A 96 40.69 -54.39 5.51
C VAL A 96 39.95 -53.18 6.10
N GLU A 97 40.66 -52.07 6.29
CA GLU A 97 40.02 -50.79 6.66
C GLU A 97 39.23 -50.28 5.45
N LEU A 98 37.97 -49.82 5.73
CA LEU A 98 37.12 -49.27 4.71
C LEU A 98 37.48 -47.82 4.46
N PRO A 99 38.06 -47.43 3.31
CA PRO A 99 38.24 -46.04 2.95
C PRO A 99 36.87 -45.37 2.73
N THR A 100 36.73 -44.18 3.23
CA THR A 100 35.52 -43.39 3.11
C THR A 100 35.75 -42.10 2.35
N HIS A 101 34.70 -41.62 1.69
CA HIS A 101 34.67 -40.31 1.03
C HIS A 101 33.73 -39.37 1.81
N GLU A 102 34.27 -38.24 2.22
CA GLU A 102 33.51 -37.19 2.91
C GLU A 102 33.04 -36.13 1.92
N THR A 103 31.74 -35.82 1.99
CA THR A 103 31.14 -34.73 1.20
C THR A 103 30.58 -33.69 2.16
N PRO A 104 31.28 -32.59 2.41
CA PRO A 104 30.81 -31.53 3.29
C PRO A 104 29.57 -30.82 2.72
N PRO A 105 28.64 -30.34 3.56
CA PRO A 105 27.54 -29.52 3.13
C PRO A 105 28.03 -28.18 2.59
N GLN A 106 27.26 -27.61 1.67
CA GLN A 106 27.48 -26.22 1.26
C GLN A 106 26.88 -25.28 2.32
N ASP A 107 27.66 -24.27 2.70
CA ASP A 107 27.17 -23.20 3.58
C ASP A 107 26.09 -22.37 2.88
N PRO A 108 25.13 -21.78 3.62
CA PRO A 108 24.13 -20.90 3.06
C PRO A 108 24.76 -19.64 2.47
N ASP A 109 24.18 -19.12 1.38
CA ASP A 109 24.49 -17.78 0.88
C ASP A 109 23.83 -16.75 1.83
N PHE A 110 24.63 -16.25 2.76
CA PHE A 110 24.15 -15.31 3.79
C PHE A 110 23.67 -13.97 3.21
N ASP A 111 24.25 -13.50 2.12
CA ASP A 111 23.88 -12.22 1.50
C ASP A 111 22.53 -12.38 0.74
N ALA A 112 22.33 -13.52 0.07
CA ALA A 112 21.06 -13.86 -0.53
C ALA A 112 19.96 -14.04 0.54
N MET A 113 20.25 -14.74 1.62
CA MET A 113 19.35 -14.93 2.76
C MET A 113 18.97 -13.59 3.42
N TYR A 114 19.94 -12.69 3.63
CA TYR A 114 19.68 -11.36 4.15
C TYR A 114 18.74 -10.58 3.23
N SER A 115 19.01 -10.59 1.93
CA SER A 115 18.19 -9.90 0.93
C SER A 115 16.76 -10.46 0.84
N GLU A 116 16.54 -11.73 1.15
CA GLU A 116 15.21 -12.35 1.17
C GLU A 116 14.41 -11.98 2.43
N ILE A 117 15.09 -11.89 3.58
CA ILE A 117 14.44 -11.67 4.89
C ILE A 117 14.32 -10.18 5.22
N HIS A 118 15.32 -9.38 4.88
CA HIS A 118 15.35 -7.95 5.18
C HIS A 118 14.26 -7.19 4.45
N THR A 119 13.48 -6.41 5.20
CA THR A 119 12.49 -5.48 4.66
C THR A 119 12.54 -4.16 5.41
N GLU A 120 12.44 -3.05 4.66
CA GLU A 120 12.27 -1.72 5.25
C GLU A 120 10.81 -1.49 5.64
N ALA A 121 10.60 -0.89 6.82
CA ALA A 121 9.26 -0.48 7.24
C ALA A 121 8.69 0.58 6.30
N GLN A 122 7.44 0.41 5.83
CA GLN A 122 6.76 1.38 4.98
C GLN A 122 5.37 1.67 5.51
N ASP A 123 5.06 2.95 5.63
CA ASP A 123 3.74 3.42 6.02
C ASP A 123 2.70 3.17 4.91
N ALA A 124 1.48 2.86 5.30
CA ALA A 124 0.34 2.84 4.39
C ALA A 124 0.12 4.23 3.78
N GLN A 125 -0.20 4.28 2.50
CA GLN A 125 -0.43 5.51 1.75
C GLN A 125 -1.79 5.49 1.07
N LEU A 126 -2.44 6.66 0.99
CA LEU A 126 -3.66 6.85 0.22
C LEU A 126 -3.32 7.17 -1.23
N ASN A 127 -3.84 6.39 -2.16
CA ASN A 127 -3.79 6.72 -3.58
C ASN A 127 -4.76 7.88 -3.86
N PRO A 128 -4.29 9.04 -4.36
CA PRO A 128 -5.14 10.21 -4.56
C PRO A 128 -6.19 10.03 -5.66
N ASP A 129 -5.92 9.18 -6.65
CA ASP A 129 -6.80 8.98 -7.80
C ASP A 129 -7.91 7.96 -7.52
N THR A 130 -7.56 6.84 -6.85
CA THR A 130 -8.50 5.74 -6.57
C THR A 130 -9.11 5.83 -5.16
N LEU A 131 -8.51 6.59 -4.25
CA LEU A 131 -8.83 6.66 -2.83
C LEU A 131 -8.66 5.32 -2.10
N GLU A 132 -7.85 4.42 -2.65
CA GLU A 132 -7.48 3.16 -2.02
C GLU A 132 -6.25 3.35 -1.14
N VAL A 133 -6.25 2.69 0.02
CA VAL A 133 -5.12 2.68 0.94
C VAL A 133 -4.25 1.47 0.67
N SER A 134 -2.95 1.70 0.46
CA SER A 134 -1.98 0.62 0.27
C SER A 134 -1.80 -0.21 1.53
N GLU A 135 -1.31 -1.46 1.36
CA GLU A 135 -0.77 -2.19 2.50
C GLU A 135 0.45 -1.46 3.05
N HIS A 136 0.67 -1.59 4.35
CA HIS A 136 1.89 -1.19 5.02
C HIS A 136 2.88 -2.36 5.03
N VAL A 137 4.16 -2.08 5.23
CA VAL A 137 5.20 -3.10 5.36
C VAL A 137 5.82 -3.00 6.75
N VAL A 138 5.86 -4.12 7.45
CA VAL A 138 6.63 -4.26 8.69
C VAL A 138 8.09 -4.47 8.33
N GLY A 139 8.98 -3.66 8.88
CA GLY A 139 10.41 -3.81 8.69
C GLY A 139 10.93 -5.02 9.48
N VAL A 140 11.81 -5.79 8.85
CA VAL A 140 12.50 -6.93 9.46
C VAL A 140 13.97 -6.79 9.17
N ASP A 141 14.79 -6.90 10.18
CA ASP A 141 16.25 -6.83 10.08
C ASP A 141 16.91 -7.79 11.07
N PHE A 142 18.16 -8.14 10.85
CA PHE A 142 18.98 -8.90 11.79
C PHE A 142 20.46 -8.61 11.59
N ASP A 143 21.26 -8.86 12.62
CA ASP A 143 22.70 -8.71 12.55
C ASP A 143 23.32 -9.86 11.73
N LEU A 144 23.63 -9.57 10.47
CA LEU A 144 24.21 -10.54 9.53
C LEU A 144 25.56 -11.10 10.01
N GLU A 145 26.41 -10.27 10.63
CA GLU A 145 27.71 -10.72 11.11
C GLU A 145 27.60 -11.56 12.38
N ALA A 146 26.64 -11.26 13.25
CA ALA A 146 26.29 -12.10 14.36
C ALA A 146 25.73 -13.45 13.90
N ALA A 147 24.90 -13.47 12.87
CA ALA A 147 24.34 -14.70 12.27
C ALA A 147 25.46 -15.58 11.67
N LYS A 148 26.37 -15.01 10.87
CA LYS A 148 27.54 -15.72 10.34
C LYS A 148 28.41 -16.30 11.44
N THR A 149 28.65 -15.53 12.51
CA THR A 149 29.46 -15.95 13.65
C THR A 149 28.81 -17.11 14.41
N ALA A 150 27.52 -16.99 14.72
CA ALA A 150 26.77 -18.04 15.42
C ALA A 150 26.73 -19.36 14.60
N TYR A 151 26.47 -19.24 13.29
CA TYR A 151 26.46 -20.39 12.38
C TYR A 151 27.85 -21.08 12.30
N ALA A 152 28.93 -20.29 12.22
CA ALA A 152 30.30 -20.83 12.16
C ALA A 152 30.66 -21.62 13.44
N GLN A 153 30.15 -21.18 14.62
CA GLN A 153 30.39 -21.84 15.90
C GLN A 153 29.50 -23.05 16.15
N ALA A 154 28.40 -23.22 15.39
CA ALA A 154 27.51 -24.36 15.53
C ALA A 154 28.16 -25.65 15.08
N GLY A 155 27.86 -26.75 15.78
CA GLY A 155 28.17 -28.10 15.35
C GLY A 155 27.29 -28.56 14.18
N GLU A 156 27.73 -29.58 13.45
CA GLU A 156 26.95 -30.17 12.35
C GLU A 156 25.57 -30.63 12.83
N GLY A 157 24.53 -30.18 12.11
CA GLY A 157 23.14 -30.48 12.42
C GLY A 157 22.56 -29.71 13.61
N GLU A 158 23.32 -28.80 14.21
CA GLU A 158 22.84 -27.91 15.27
C GLU A 158 22.10 -26.70 14.66
N SER A 159 21.11 -26.22 15.40
CA SER A 159 20.38 -25.00 15.05
C SER A 159 20.80 -23.86 15.97
N VAL A 160 21.06 -22.70 15.39
CA VAL A 160 21.30 -21.44 16.12
C VAL A 160 20.14 -20.48 15.86
N ARG A 161 19.85 -19.63 16.86
CA ARG A 161 18.77 -18.65 16.82
C ARG A 161 19.36 -17.25 16.87
N VAL A 162 18.98 -16.41 15.92
CA VAL A 162 19.41 -15.01 15.82
C VAL A 162 18.16 -14.13 15.97
N PRO A 163 18.13 -13.17 16.91
CA PRO A 163 16.97 -12.31 17.09
C PRO A 163 16.76 -11.41 15.87
N LEU A 164 15.51 -11.24 15.47
CA LEU A 164 15.11 -10.27 14.46
C LEU A 164 14.78 -8.93 15.12
N THR A 165 15.14 -7.86 14.45
CA THR A 165 14.70 -6.50 14.77
C THR A 165 13.45 -6.18 13.98
N ILE A 166 12.31 -6.05 14.65
CA ILE A 166 11.03 -5.77 14.02
C ILE A 166 10.73 -4.27 14.15
N THR A 167 10.61 -3.58 13.01
CA THR A 167 10.25 -2.15 12.96
C THR A 167 8.83 -1.99 12.47
N GLN A 168 7.95 -1.48 13.34
CA GLN A 168 6.57 -1.20 12.96
C GLN A 168 6.48 0.08 12.12
N PRO A 169 5.63 0.14 11.08
CA PRO A 169 5.36 1.37 10.37
C PRO A 169 4.65 2.38 11.29
N ASN A 170 4.83 3.69 11.04
CA ASN A 170 4.14 4.73 11.80
C ASN A 170 2.64 4.77 11.47
N GLU A 171 2.25 4.42 10.25
CA GLU A 171 0.86 4.40 9.80
C GLU A 171 0.51 3.04 9.17
N THR A 172 -0.35 2.28 9.82
CA THR A 172 -0.88 1.04 9.27
C THR A 172 -2.07 1.32 8.35
N LYS A 173 -2.39 0.41 7.44
CA LYS A 173 -3.58 0.49 6.58
C LYS A 173 -4.85 0.72 7.41
N GLN A 174 -5.05 -0.09 8.44
CA GLN A 174 -6.23 0.03 9.31
C GLN A 174 -6.28 1.37 10.05
N SER A 175 -5.13 1.87 10.51
CA SER A 175 -5.05 3.17 11.17
C SER A 175 -5.41 4.29 10.20
N LEU A 176 -4.84 4.31 9.00
CA LEU A 176 -5.13 5.31 7.98
C LEU A 176 -6.59 5.27 7.53
N GLU A 177 -7.12 4.08 7.21
CA GLU A 177 -8.53 3.91 6.84
C GLU A 177 -9.49 4.42 7.93
N SER A 178 -9.19 4.18 9.20
CA SER A 178 -10.00 4.64 10.33
C SER A 178 -10.03 6.15 10.50
N LYS A 179 -9.03 6.86 9.97
CA LYS A 179 -8.92 8.32 10.01
C LYS A 179 -9.61 9.01 8.83
N LEU A 180 -9.72 8.34 7.68
CA LEU A 180 -10.25 8.97 6.46
C LEU A 180 -11.72 9.38 6.63
N PHE A 181 -11.98 10.69 6.43
CA PHE A 181 -13.35 11.27 6.47
C PHE A 181 -14.15 10.95 7.74
N ARG A 182 -13.48 10.69 8.86
CA ARG A 182 -14.07 10.28 10.13
C ARG A 182 -14.98 11.33 10.73
N ASP A 183 -14.59 12.60 10.60
CA ASP A 183 -15.20 13.70 11.31
C ASP A 183 -16.02 14.59 10.37
N LEU A 184 -17.17 15.09 10.85
CA LEU A 184 -17.90 16.18 10.23
C LEU A 184 -17.19 17.49 10.62
N LEU A 185 -16.40 18.07 9.69
CA LEU A 185 -15.65 19.30 9.95
C LEU A 185 -16.55 20.53 9.94
N GLY A 186 -17.56 20.57 9.07
CA GLY A 186 -18.48 21.67 8.96
C GLY A 186 -19.73 21.32 8.15
N GLU A 187 -20.82 22.01 8.46
CA GLU A 187 -22.12 21.84 7.78
C GLU A 187 -22.78 23.19 7.52
N GLY A 188 -23.38 23.34 6.36
CA GLY A 188 -24.21 24.49 6.00
C GLY A 188 -25.50 24.04 5.36
N THR A 189 -26.63 24.63 5.76
CA THR A 189 -27.94 24.32 5.16
C THR A 189 -28.65 25.61 4.79
N THR A 190 -29.14 25.70 3.55
CA THR A 190 -29.95 26.84 3.06
C THR A 190 -31.29 26.38 2.51
N THR A 191 -32.30 27.28 2.54
CA THR A 191 -33.61 27.04 1.93
C THR A 191 -33.60 27.57 0.49
N VAL A 192 -33.88 26.68 -0.47
CA VAL A 192 -33.93 27.02 -1.89
C VAL A 192 -35.34 27.45 -2.28
N SER A 193 -35.53 28.76 -2.50
CA SER A 193 -36.81 29.35 -2.93
C SER A 193 -36.78 29.66 -4.44
N GLY A 194 -37.89 30.18 -4.97
CA GLY A 194 -38.05 30.65 -6.34
C GLY A 194 -38.59 29.57 -7.31
N SER A 195 -38.40 29.79 -8.59
CA SER A 195 -38.95 28.98 -9.67
C SER A 195 -38.44 27.53 -9.68
N SER A 196 -39.13 26.65 -10.37
CA SER A 196 -38.71 25.25 -10.55
C SER A 196 -37.33 25.18 -11.27
N ASN A 197 -37.12 26.06 -12.24
CA ASN A 197 -35.83 26.15 -12.98
C ASN A 197 -34.67 26.51 -12.05
N ARG A 198 -34.89 27.50 -11.15
CA ARG A 198 -33.88 27.87 -10.16
C ARG A 198 -33.55 26.73 -9.21
N LYS A 199 -34.59 26.03 -8.70
CA LYS A 199 -34.41 24.85 -7.83
C LYS A 199 -33.67 23.72 -8.54
N HIS A 200 -33.94 23.52 -9.83
CA HIS A 200 -33.24 22.57 -10.69
C HIS A 200 -31.75 22.94 -10.83
N ASN A 201 -31.44 24.20 -11.15
CA ASN A 201 -30.07 24.67 -11.32
C ASN A 201 -29.24 24.51 -10.04
N VAL A 202 -29.82 24.87 -8.88
CA VAL A 202 -29.18 24.67 -7.57
C VAL A 202 -28.89 23.18 -7.31
N LYS A 203 -29.86 22.31 -7.57
CA LYS A 203 -29.66 20.86 -7.45
C LYS A 203 -28.56 20.37 -8.36
N LEU A 204 -28.55 20.79 -9.63
CA LEU A 204 -27.59 20.35 -10.62
C LEU A 204 -26.17 20.78 -10.26
N SER A 205 -25.98 22.05 -9.87
CA SER A 205 -24.68 22.56 -9.43
C SER A 205 -24.19 21.91 -8.14
N ALA A 206 -25.10 21.60 -7.21
CA ALA A 206 -24.77 20.86 -6.00
C ALA A 206 -24.30 19.43 -6.33
N GLN A 207 -24.98 18.74 -7.25
CA GLN A 207 -24.58 17.41 -7.68
C GLN A 207 -23.17 17.37 -8.29
N ALA A 208 -22.80 18.41 -9.04
CA ALA A 208 -21.44 18.52 -9.60
C ALA A 208 -20.36 18.64 -8.49
N CYS A 209 -20.70 19.22 -7.34
CA CYS A 209 -19.78 19.34 -6.21
C CYS A 209 -19.80 18.15 -5.26
N ASN A 210 -20.79 17.24 -5.42
CA ASN A 210 -20.94 16.10 -4.52
C ASN A 210 -19.86 15.05 -4.73
N GLY A 211 -19.20 14.65 -3.65
CA GLY A 211 -18.17 13.62 -3.67
C GLY A 211 -16.78 14.13 -4.04
N VAL A 212 -16.63 15.43 -4.28
CA VAL A 212 -15.29 16.02 -4.52
C VAL A 212 -14.42 15.79 -3.31
N VAL A 213 -13.23 15.23 -3.53
CA VAL A 213 -12.18 15.02 -2.54
C VAL A 213 -11.02 15.95 -2.83
N LEU A 214 -10.46 16.56 -1.80
CA LEU A 214 -9.27 17.38 -1.86
C LEU A 214 -8.18 16.73 -1.01
N MET A 215 -7.08 16.39 -1.63
CA MET A 215 -5.89 15.93 -0.93
C MET A 215 -5.25 17.08 -0.13
N PRO A 216 -4.38 16.81 0.86
CA PRO A 216 -3.63 17.85 1.56
C PRO A 216 -2.95 18.82 0.60
N GLY A 217 -3.17 20.12 0.81
CA GLY A 217 -2.61 21.19 -0.03
C GLY A 217 -3.44 21.55 -1.27
N GLU A 218 -4.41 20.73 -1.68
CA GLU A 218 -5.24 21.01 -2.86
C GLU A 218 -6.27 22.11 -2.61
N VAL A 219 -6.65 22.77 -3.70
CA VAL A 219 -7.58 23.90 -3.70
C VAL A 219 -8.85 23.52 -4.47
N PHE A 220 -9.99 23.56 -3.79
CA PHE A 220 -11.30 23.53 -4.43
C PHE A 220 -11.53 24.81 -5.25
N SER A 221 -12.05 24.68 -6.45
CA SER A 221 -12.56 25.76 -7.28
C SER A 221 -13.99 25.44 -7.71
N TYR A 222 -14.93 26.27 -7.32
CA TYR A 222 -16.33 26.06 -7.70
C TYR A 222 -16.52 26.12 -9.22
N ASN A 223 -15.86 27.08 -9.88
CA ASN A 223 -15.95 27.24 -11.32
C ASN A 223 -15.33 26.09 -12.09
N ASN A 224 -14.19 25.55 -11.65
CA ASN A 224 -13.55 24.39 -12.29
C ASN A 224 -14.42 23.14 -12.10
N THR A 225 -14.97 22.96 -10.91
CA THR A 225 -15.80 21.79 -10.57
C THR A 225 -17.11 21.75 -11.36
N THR A 226 -17.82 22.87 -11.44
CA THR A 226 -19.12 22.95 -12.12
C THR A 226 -18.97 23.24 -13.62
N GLY A 227 -17.89 23.87 -14.03
CA GLY A 227 -17.65 24.34 -15.37
C GLY A 227 -18.61 25.46 -15.81
N SER A 228 -18.66 25.76 -17.10
CA SER A 228 -19.63 26.69 -17.69
C SER A 228 -21.07 26.20 -17.52
N ARG A 229 -21.99 27.12 -17.17
CA ARG A 229 -23.41 26.83 -16.93
C ARG A 229 -24.19 27.03 -18.22
N THR A 230 -24.31 25.97 -19.02
CA THR A 230 -24.94 26.02 -20.35
C THR A 230 -26.20 25.15 -20.38
N ALA A 231 -27.10 25.43 -21.31
CA ALA A 231 -28.27 24.59 -21.54
C ALA A 231 -27.89 23.16 -21.95
N ALA A 232 -26.77 22.98 -22.68
CA ALA A 232 -26.25 21.66 -23.03
C ALA A 232 -25.84 20.80 -21.83
N LYS A 233 -25.48 21.43 -20.69
CA LYS A 233 -25.23 20.77 -19.42
C LYS A 233 -26.49 20.62 -18.55
N GLY A 234 -27.66 20.95 -19.06
CA GLY A 234 -28.93 20.83 -18.37
C GLY A 234 -29.33 22.04 -17.51
N TYR A 235 -28.57 23.13 -17.53
CA TYR A 235 -28.99 24.34 -16.81
C TYR A 235 -30.13 25.06 -17.56
N LEU A 236 -31.08 25.59 -16.76
CA LEU A 236 -32.28 26.25 -17.23
C LEU A 236 -32.21 27.75 -16.99
N SER A 237 -32.97 28.52 -17.75
CA SER A 237 -33.13 29.97 -17.55
C SER A 237 -33.85 30.24 -16.25
N ALA A 238 -33.26 31.11 -15.40
CA ALA A 238 -33.83 31.52 -14.13
C ALA A 238 -33.26 32.93 -13.75
N PRO A 239 -33.91 33.66 -12.83
CA PRO A 239 -33.50 35.00 -12.46
C PRO A 239 -32.08 35.07 -11.87
N VAL A 240 -31.31 36.05 -12.35
CA VAL A 240 -30.01 36.48 -11.80
C VAL A 240 -30.02 37.98 -11.59
N TYR A 241 -29.18 38.49 -10.70
CA TYR A 241 -28.98 39.93 -10.55
C TYR A 241 -28.01 40.43 -11.63
N SER A 242 -28.42 41.43 -12.41
CA SER A 242 -27.60 42.11 -13.41
C SER A 242 -27.70 43.60 -13.20
N GLY A 243 -26.59 44.23 -12.70
CA GLY A 243 -26.62 45.62 -12.29
C GLY A 243 -27.63 45.87 -11.13
N SER A 244 -28.63 46.72 -11.33
CA SER A 244 -29.70 47.01 -10.36
C SER A 244 -31.01 46.28 -10.69
N THR A 245 -31.02 45.38 -11.67
CA THR A 245 -32.21 44.68 -12.14
C THR A 245 -32.06 43.15 -12.09
N SER A 246 -33.18 42.44 -12.14
CA SER A 246 -33.18 40.97 -12.27
C SER A 246 -33.48 40.62 -13.71
N VAL A 247 -32.65 39.78 -14.30
CA VAL A 247 -32.81 39.22 -15.66
C VAL A 247 -32.76 37.72 -15.65
N ASP A 248 -33.39 37.08 -16.61
CA ASP A 248 -33.33 35.62 -16.73
C ASP A 248 -32.10 35.18 -17.53
N GLU A 249 -31.23 34.39 -16.90
CA GLU A 249 -30.06 33.79 -17.51
C GLU A 249 -29.99 32.28 -17.26
N VAL A 250 -29.35 31.58 -18.17
CA VAL A 250 -29.09 30.12 -18.01
C VAL A 250 -28.15 29.90 -16.81
N GLY A 251 -28.57 29.06 -15.86
CA GLY A 251 -27.82 28.82 -14.64
C GLY A 251 -28.20 29.72 -13.47
N GLY A 252 -29.24 30.59 -13.59
CA GLY A 252 -29.69 31.42 -12.46
C GLY A 252 -29.93 30.61 -11.20
N GLY A 253 -29.42 31.14 -10.06
CA GLY A 253 -29.54 30.55 -8.70
C GLY A 253 -28.31 29.80 -8.20
N ILE A 254 -27.31 29.49 -9.01
CA ILE A 254 -26.17 28.61 -8.62
C ILE A 254 -25.25 29.23 -7.55
N CYS A 255 -25.25 30.57 -7.41
CA CYS A 255 -24.53 31.21 -6.31
C CYS A 255 -25.05 30.79 -4.92
N GLN A 256 -26.27 30.25 -4.84
CA GLN A 256 -26.72 29.67 -3.57
C GLN A 256 -25.94 28.39 -3.22
N THR A 257 -25.53 27.60 -4.22
CA THR A 257 -24.69 26.42 -3.99
C THR A 257 -23.29 26.84 -3.49
N SER A 258 -22.63 27.78 -4.17
CA SER A 258 -21.31 28.28 -3.72
C SER A 258 -21.38 28.92 -2.34
N SER A 259 -22.43 29.67 -2.05
CA SER A 259 -22.65 30.25 -0.71
C SER A 259 -22.91 29.19 0.37
N THR A 260 -23.67 28.13 0.04
CA THR A 260 -23.90 27.04 1.01
C THR A 260 -22.61 26.26 1.29
N ILE A 261 -21.75 26.05 0.27
CA ILE A 261 -20.42 25.46 0.46
C ILE A 261 -19.57 26.39 1.33
N TYR A 262 -19.51 27.69 1.01
CA TYR A 262 -18.77 28.67 1.80
C TYR A 262 -19.26 28.70 3.26
N TYR A 263 -20.57 28.68 3.48
CA TYR A 263 -21.15 28.63 4.82
C TYR A 263 -20.71 27.37 5.58
N ALA A 264 -20.65 26.21 4.91
CA ALA A 264 -20.10 24.99 5.50
C ALA A 264 -18.59 25.14 5.82
N VAL A 265 -17.80 25.75 4.92
CA VAL A 265 -16.37 26.03 5.11
C VAL A 265 -16.10 26.92 6.31
N LEU A 266 -16.95 27.93 6.54
CA LEU A 266 -16.86 28.83 7.70
C LEU A 266 -16.96 28.13 9.05
N HIS A 267 -17.53 26.91 9.11
CA HIS A 267 -17.55 26.08 10.33
C HIS A 267 -16.29 25.22 10.51
N THR A 268 -15.37 25.27 9.55
CA THR A 268 -14.13 24.50 9.55
C THR A 268 -12.92 25.40 9.83
N THR A 269 -11.74 24.80 9.91
CA THR A 269 -10.44 25.50 9.92
C THR A 269 -9.79 25.57 8.53
N LEU A 270 -10.52 25.24 7.45
CA LEU A 270 -10.02 25.28 6.09
C LEU A 270 -9.78 26.71 5.62
N GLU A 271 -8.74 26.91 4.84
CA GLU A 271 -8.30 28.20 4.34
C GLU A 271 -9.16 28.67 3.15
N VAL A 272 -9.82 29.83 3.29
CA VAL A 272 -10.54 30.47 2.18
C VAL A 272 -9.54 31.22 1.30
N VAL A 273 -9.38 30.77 0.05
CA VAL A 273 -8.41 31.33 -0.91
C VAL A 273 -9.01 32.45 -1.74
N GLU A 274 -10.27 32.32 -2.17
CA GLU A 274 -10.98 33.31 -2.98
C GLU A 274 -12.46 33.32 -2.64
N ARG A 275 -13.00 34.48 -2.35
CA ARG A 275 -14.42 34.73 -2.09
C ARG A 275 -14.81 36.16 -2.42
N ALA A 276 -15.91 36.33 -3.12
CA ALA A 276 -16.53 37.64 -3.34
C ALA A 276 -17.94 37.65 -2.75
N ALA A 277 -18.34 38.77 -2.13
CA ALA A 277 -19.69 38.97 -1.64
C ALA A 277 -20.64 39.31 -2.79
N HIS A 278 -21.94 39.02 -2.62
CA HIS A 278 -22.95 39.58 -3.50
C HIS A 278 -23.10 41.10 -3.24
N ARG A 279 -23.51 41.75 -4.29
CA ARG A 279 -23.83 43.18 -4.20
C ARG A 279 -25.13 43.43 -3.41
N PHE A 280 -26.02 42.44 -3.38
CA PHE A 280 -27.32 42.55 -2.72
C PHE A 280 -27.45 41.44 -1.67
N ASN A 281 -28.26 41.72 -0.64
CA ASN A 281 -28.57 40.70 0.37
C ASN A 281 -29.26 39.49 -0.29
N THR A 282 -28.69 38.31 -0.09
CA THR A 282 -29.18 37.07 -0.71
C THR A 282 -30.37 36.42 0.02
N GLY A 283 -30.55 36.74 1.29
CA GLY A 283 -31.64 36.27 2.15
C GLY A 283 -31.67 34.76 2.45
N TYR A 284 -30.69 33.99 1.99
CA TYR A 284 -30.59 32.54 2.28
C TYR A 284 -29.44 32.18 3.25
N VAL A 285 -28.52 33.09 3.51
CA VAL A 285 -27.49 33.10 4.56
C VAL A 285 -27.42 34.48 5.19
N ASP A 286 -26.79 34.61 6.35
CA ASP A 286 -26.52 35.87 6.98
C ASP A 286 -25.53 36.71 6.14
N GLU A 287 -25.56 38.04 6.29
CA GLU A 287 -24.65 38.94 5.58
C GLU A 287 -23.21 38.58 5.85
N GLY A 288 -22.39 38.55 4.79
CA GLY A 288 -20.99 38.17 4.83
C GLY A 288 -20.74 36.65 4.79
N MET A 289 -21.76 35.81 4.88
CA MET A 289 -21.65 34.35 4.79
C MET A 289 -21.99 33.81 3.40
N ASP A 290 -22.09 34.66 2.40
CA ASP A 290 -22.36 34.36 0.99
C ASP A 290 -21.09 34.30 0.15
N ALA A 291 -21.14 33.63 -0.98
CA ALA A 291 -20.09 33.63 -2.00
C ALA A 291 -20.69 33.71 -3.40
N THR A 292 -20.49 34.83 -4.08
CA THR A 292 -20.92 35.01 -5.47
C THR A 292 -19.91 34.38 -6.43
N VAL A 293 -20.40 33.80 -7.51
CA VAL A 293 -19.57 33.20 -8.56
C VAL A 293 -20.09 33.55 -9.93
N TYR A 294 -19.15 33.80 -10.86
CA TYR A 294 -19.44 34.02 -12.27
C TYR A 294 -18.34 33.31 -13.11
N TYR A 295 -18.74 32.44 -14.02
CA TYR A 295 -17.79 31.61 -14.75
C TYR A 295 -16.82 32.45 -15.58
N GLY A 296 -15.52 32.23 -15.37
CA GLY A 296 -14.43 32.93 -16.05
C GLY A 296 -14.09 34.32 -15.47
N GLN A 297 -14.78 34.77 -14.39
CA GLN A 297 -14.51 36.09 -13.76
C GLN A 297 -14.37 36.03 -12.26
N THR A 298 -15.32 35.41 -11.53
CA THR A 298 -15.37 35.38 -10.08
C THR A 298 -15.56 33.95 -9.63
N ASP A 299 -14.68 33.50 -8.73
CA ASP A 299 -14.74 32.12 -8.21
C ASP A 299 -14.91 32.09 -6.68
N PHE A 300 -15.29 30.95 -6.19
CA PHE A 300 -15.18 30.61 -4.79
C PHE A 300 -14.18 29.45 -4.64
N ARG A 301 -13.13 29.69 -3.85
CA ARG A 301 -12.03 28.74 -3.71
C ARG A 301 -11.64 28.61 -2.23
N PHE A 302 -11.37 27.39 -1.79
CA PHE A 302 -10.79 27.12 -0.49
C PHE A 302 -9.76 25.99 -0.60
N LYS A 303 -8.81 25.95 0.33
CA LYS A 303 -7.70 24.99 0.35
C LYS A 303 -7.89 24.00 1.49
N ASN A 304 -7.58 22.73 1.22
CA ASN A 304 -7.35 21.75 2.27
C ASN A 304 -5.95 22.00 2.87
N ASN A 305 -5.89 22.68 4.00
CA ASN A 305 -4.67 22.96 4.78
C ASN A 305 -4.48 21.96 5.92
N THR A 306 -5.17 20.81 5.89
CA THR A 306 -5.03 19.72 6.87
C THR A 306 -4.09 18.64 6.34
N ASN A 307 -3.71 17.69 7.19
CA ASN A 307 -2.84 16.56 6.83
C ASN A 307 -3.57 15.38 6.17
N TYR A 308 -4.91 15.40 6.17
CA TYR A 308 -5.76 14.34 5.62
C TYR A 308 -6.69 14.86 4.53
N PRO A 309 -7.18 14.00 3.64
CA PRO A 309 -8.12 14.41 2.62
C PRO A 309 -9.45 14.89 3.22
N VAL A 310 -10.07 15.87 2.56
CA VAL A 310 -11.42 16.34 2.89
C VAL A 310 -12.38 16.04 1.75
N LYS A 311 -13.65 15.76 2.08
CA LYS A 311 -14.69 15.38 1.12
C LYS A 311 -15.89 16.29 1.26
N ILE A 312 -16.36 16.82 0.13
CA ILE A 312 -17.59 17.61 0.03
C ILE A 312 -18.75 16.66 -0.25
N VAL A 313 -19.77 16.69 0.59
CA VAL A 313 -21.03 15.96 0.39
C VAL A 313 -22.16 16.97 0.29
N THR A 314 -22.94 16.92 -0.79
CA THR A 314 -24.06 17.82 -1.01
C THR A 314 -25.36 17.04 -1.13
N GLN A 315 -26.44 17.57 -0.56
CA GLN A 315 -27.77 16.97 -0.64
C GLN A 315 -28.82 18.03 -0.86
N SER A 316 -29.60 17.92 -1.94
CA SER A 316 -30.77 18.73 -2.19
C SER A 316 -32.04 17.90 -2.01
N TYR A 317 -32.89 18.27 -1.05
CA TYR A 317 -34.06 17.49 -0.62
C TYR A 317 -35.25 18.39 -0.23
N ASP A 318 -36.42 17.80 -0.15
CA ASP A 318 -37.65 18.51 0.32
C ASP A 318 -37.90 18.21 1.80
N GLN A 319 -38.12 19.26 2.59
CA GLN A 319 -38.44 19.15 3.99
C GLN A 319 -39.48 20.23 4.37
N GLY A 320 -40.59 19.81 4.94
CA GLY A 320 -41.68 20.72 5.34
C GLY A 320 -42.25 21.55 4.19
N GLY A 321 -42.35 20.99 2.97
CA GLY A 321 -42.81 21.67 1.77
C GLY A 321 -41.79 22.67 1.17
N ARG A 322 -40.58 22.71 1.67
CA ARG A 322 -39.51 23.60 1.20
C ARG A 322 -38.33 22.79 0.69
N ARG A 323 -37.72 23.21 -0.44
CA ARG A 323 -36.48 22.66 -0.92
C ARG A 323 -35.33 23.13 -0.04
N LYS A 324 -34.51 22.21 0.43
CA LYS A 324 -33.27 22.46 1.17
C LYS A 324 -32.05 22.05 0.34
N LEU A 325 -30.95 22.75 0.58
CA LEU A 325 -29.62 22.33 0.18
C LEU A 325 -28.75 22.27 1.42
N THR A 326 -28.23 21.08 1.70
CA THR A 326 -27.23 20.85 2.77
C THR A 326 -25.89 20.52 2.14
N VAL A 327 -24.85 21.11 2.66
CA VAL A 327 -23.45 20.78 2.36
C VAL A 327 -22.76 20.36 3.63
N LYS A 328 -22.07 19.23 3.58
CA LYS A 328 -21.24 18.70 4.66
C LYS A 328 -19.81 18.56 4.17
N ILE A 329 -18.85 18.89 5.01
CA ILE A 329 -17.43 18.70 4.76
C ILE A 329 -16.93 17.69 5.76
N TYR A 330 -16.51 16.53 5.26
CA TYR A 330 -15.91 15.45 6.05
C TYR A 330 -14.42 15.46 5.92
N GLY A 331 -13.70 15.12 6.97
CA GLY A 331 -12.25 14.99 7.02
C GLY A 331 -11.80 14.39 8.32
N THR A 332 -10.56 14.70 8.74
CA THR A 332 -9.99 14.23 10.00
C THR A 332 -9.64 15.45 10.86
N ASN A 333 -10.34 15.63 11.97
CA ASN A 333 -10.06 16.71 12.90
C ASN A 333 -9.03 16.26 13.94
N GLU A 334 -7.75 16.56 13.67
CA GLU A 334 -6.63 16.19 14.54
C GLU A 334 -6.54 17.08 15.80
N THR A 335 -7.06 18.30 15.72
CA THR A 335 -6.93 19.31 16.79
C THR A 335 -8.13 19.39 17.71
N GLY A 336 -9.27 18.82 17.30
CA GLY A 336 -10.55 18.96 18.00
C GLY A 336 -11.17 20.37 17.85
N ASN A 337 -10.61 21.25 17.03
CA ASN A 337 -11.08 22.61 16.86
C ASN A 337 -12.21 22.66 15.79
N TYR A 338 -13.20 23.51 16.05
CA TYR A 338 -14.28 23.87 15.13
C TYR A 338 -14.47 25.37 15.13
N ALA A 339 -14.83 25.94 13.99
CA ALA A 339 -15.16 27.36 13.88
C ALA A 339 -16.65 27.59 14.07
N VAL A 340 -17.01 28.69 14.71
CA VAL A 340 -18.39 29.16 14.81
C VAL A 340 -18.49 30.53 14.15
N PRO A 341 -19.01 30.62 12.91
CA PRO A 341 -19.12 31.90 12.22
C PRO A 341 -20.13 32.82 12.91
N LYS A 342 -19.80 34.10 13.00
CA LYS A 342 -20.71 35.12 13.53
C LYS A 342 -20.69 36.32 12.59
N SER A 343 -21.88 36.75 12.19
CA SER A 343 -22.08 38.00 11.42
C SER A 343 -22.53 39.14 12.34
N THR A 344 -22.05 40.35 12.05
CA THR A 344 -22.49 41.56 12.73
C THR A 344 -22.63 42.63 11.69
N THR A 345 -23.85 43.21 11.56
CA THR A 345 -24.16 44.31 10.64
C THR A 345 -23.93 45.63 11.31
N TYR A 346 -23.24 46.55 10.66
CA TYR A 346 -23.00 47.91 11.11
C TYR A 346 -23.04 48.87 9.90
N ASP A 347 -23.21 50.17 10.14
CA ASP A 347 -23.23 51.21 9.12
C ASP A 347 -24.26 50.95 8.00
N VAL A 348 -25.50 50.69 8.38
CA VAL A 348 -26.58 50.46 7.42
C VAL A 348 -26.92 51.76 6.71
N VAL A 349 -26.62 51.85 5.41
CA VAL A 349 -27.00 53.01 4.56
C VAL A 349 -28.26 52.64 3.78
N PRO A 350 -29.40 53.32 4.01
CA PRO A 350 -30.63 53.02 3.28
C PRO A 350 -30.47 53.36 1.78
N PRO A 351 -31.16 52.66 0.89
CA PRO A 351 -31.11 52.92 -0.55
C PRO A 351 -31.70 54.30 -0.87
N THR A 352 -31.10 55.00 -1.83
CA THR A 352 -31.63 56.29 -2.34
C THR A 352 -32.70 56.03 -3.39
N THR A 353 -33.84 56.72 -3.23
CA THR A 353 -34.88 56.69 -4.27
C THR A 353 -34.46 57.50 -5.47
N VAL A 354 -34.41 56.85 -6.64
CA VAL A 354 -34.12 57.54 -7.91
C VAL A 354 -35.38 57.58 -8.75
N TYR A 355 -35.81 58.77 -9.10
CA TYR A 355 -36.95 58.97 -9.98
C TYR A 355 -36.48 58.98 -11.44
N LYS A 356 -37.15 58.19 -12.28
CA LYS A 356 -36.94 58.16 -13.74
C LYS A 356 -38.21 58.57 -14.44
N PRO A 357 -38.19 59.40 -15.49
CA PRO A 357 -39.35 59.69 -16.30
C PRO A 357 -39.84 58.39 -16.95
N ASP A 358 -41.17 58.17 -16.93
CA ASP A 358 -41.84 57.06 -17.57
C ASP A 358 -43.10 57.60 -18.26
N GLU A 359 -43.04 57.65 -19.59
CA GLU A 359 -44.16 58.16 -20.43
C GLU A 359 -45.37 57.23 -20.42
N SER A 360 -45.26 55.99 -19.91
CA SER A 360 -46.35 55.02 -19.82
C SER A 360 -47.30 55.24 -18.69
N ILE A 361 -46.97 56.18 -17.77
CA ILE A 361 -47.81 56.51 -16.60
C ILE A 361 -48.31 57.98 -16.65
N PRO A 362 -49.52 58.27 -16.08
CA PRO A 362 -50.06 59.61 -16.09
C PRO A 362 -49.12 60.63 -15.40
N GLN A 363 -49.08 61.88 -15.97
CA GLN A 363 -48.29 62.96 -15.43
C GLN A 363 -48.68 63.23 -13.96
N GLY A 364 -47.68 63.48 -13.10
CA GLY A 364 -47.88 63.72 -11.66
C GLY A 364 -48.13 62.46 -10.83
N THR A 365 -48.07 61.24 -11.41
CA THR A 365 -48.15 59.98 -10.70
C THR A 365 -46.79 59.32 -10.58
N THR A 366 -46.59 58.47 -9.56
CA THR A 366 -45.37 57.70 -9.33
C THR A 366 -45.68 56.25 -9.24
N LYS A 367 -44.95 55.39 -9.90
CA LYS A 367 -45.08 53.95 -9.84
C LYS A 367 -43.75 53.36 -9.38
N VAL A 368 -43.80 52.53 -8.38
CA VAL A 368 -42.58 51.79 -7.96
C VAL A 368 -42.25 50.72 -9.00
N ASP A 369 -41.04 50.74 -9.52
CA ASP A 369 -40.56 49.65 -10.38
C ASP A 369 -40.31 48.40 -9.52
N SER A 370 -41.22 47.41 -9.63
CA SER A 370 -41.19 46.16 -8.86
C SER A 370 -40.04 45.24 -9.27
N LYS A 371 -39.32 45.58 -10.35
CA LYS A 371 -38.17 44.81 -10.83
C LYS A 371 -36.86 45.28 -10.18
N GLN A 372 -36.85 46.35 -9.42
CA GLN A 372 -35.70 46.84 -8.68
C GLN A 372 -35.78 46.28 -7.24
N ASN A 373 -34.75 45.53 -6.84
CA ASN A 373 -34.56 45.23 -5.44
C ASN A 373 -33.70 46.28 -4.79
N PRO A 374 -34.04 46.75 -3.60
CA PRO A 374 -33.21 47.68 -2.84
C PRO A 374 -31.87 47.06 -2.45
#